data_9da2205c5f266c8f1953029f58ff187f
#
_entry.id   9da2205c5f266c8f1953029f58ff187f
#
_cell.length_a   1.000
_cell.length_b   1.000
_cell.length_c   1.000
_cell.angle_alpha   90.00
_cell.angle_beta   90.00
_cell.angle_gamma   90.00
#
_symmetry.space_group_name_H-M   'P 1'
#
loop_
_entity.id
_entity.type
_entity.pdbx_description
1 polymer ?
#
loop_
_entity_poly.entity_id
_entity_poly.type
_entity_poly.pdbx_seq_one_letter_code
_entity_poly.pdbx_strand_id
1 'polypeptide(L)'
;MKNPNAEKNPAGIVVFLVIFGSLVLFPLVVTVAGSFMTEQAILLNYSSRITTFDLAAGLTEKFIKILLIPDPVSLEQYAEVLINQPSFLVLLFNSLKITLPVTFGALAAGILTAYGFTLWKWKYKERIFLVYIVVMLMPLQAVLVPNYIIAAIFGIEKSYLAIILPGIFSPFGVFLARQSMKAIPDAYFEAAKIDGAGNWYILFYILVPQLKSTIAAICMLTFIEYWNVVEQAVIFLDDYRLEPLSIYLSRLADGKTALIFAASCVYMFLPVWFLLSGQRDLEKGIELSGVK
;
A
#
# COMPACT_ATOMS: atom_id res chain seq x y z
N MET A 1 -40.11 0.84 26.96
CA MET A 1 -39.43 1.95 27.64
C MET A 1 -38.11 2.20 26.91
N LYS A 2 -38.05 3.20 26.03
CA LYS A 2 -36.81 3.67 25.41
C LYS A 2 -36.06 4.49 26.46
N ASN A 3 -34.82 4.12 26.70
CA ASN A 3 -33.93 4.80 27.63
C ASN A 3 -33.53 6.17 27.02
N PRO A 4 -33.94 7.33 27.58
CA PRO A 4 -33.72 8.63 26.95
C PRO A 4 -32.32 9.21 27.15
N ASN A 5 -31.40 8.49 27.77
CA ASN A 5 -30.07 8.98 28.15
C ASN A 5 -28.91 8.44 27.30
N ALA A 6 -29.16 8.02 26.09
CA ALA A 6 -28.09 7.65 25.14
C ALA A 6 -27.90 8.72 24.04
N GLU A 7 -28.09 10.00 24.35
CA GLU A 7 -27.48 11.06 23.54
C GLU A 7 -25.97 11.00 23.75
N LYS A 8 -25.31 10.24 22.87
CA LYS A 8 -23.84 10.25 22.73
C LYS A 8 -23.46 11.71 22.54
N ASN A 9 -22.73 12.28 23.48
CA ASN A 9 -22.28 13.67 23.47
C ASN A 9 -21.42 13.88 22.19
N PRO A 10 -21.97 14.43 21.09
CA PRO A 10 -21.29 14.48 19.79
C PRO A 10 -20.01 15.31 19.89
N ALA A 11 -19.97 16.30 20.82
CA ALA A 11 -18.80 17.15 21.04
C ALA A 11 -17.62 16.34 21.60
N GLY A 12 -17.83 15.42 22.54
CA GLY A 12 -16.78 14.57 23.09
C GLY A 12 -16.18 13.64 22.06
N ILE A 13 -17.01 13.06 21.18
CA ILE A 13 -16.54 12.21 20.06
C ILE A 13 -15.74 13.02 19.06
N VAL A 14 -16.19 14.21 18.70
CA VAL A 14 -15.50 15.10 17.76
C VAL A 14 -14.13 15.52 18.33
N VAL A 15 -14.05 15.93 19.60
CA VAL A 15 -12.82 16.29 20.25
C VAL A 15 -11.84 15.11 20.27
N PHE A 16 -12.30 13.91 20.63
CA PHE A 16 -11.48 12.71 20.59
C PHE A 16 -10.94 12.43 19.18
N LEU A 17 -11.79 12.49 18.16
CA LEU A 17 -11.38 12.26 16.76
C LEU A 17 -10.37 13.30 16.27
N VAL A 18 -10.53 14.57 16.65
CA VAL A 18 -9.59 15.63 16.29
C VAL A 18 -8.23 15.40 16.94
N ILE A 19 -8.20 15.09 18.25
CA ILE A 19 -6.95 14.80 18.96
C ILE A 19 -6.26 13.58 18.37
N PHE A 20 -7.00 12.49 18.19
CA PHE A 20 -6.47 11.25 17.63
C PHE A 20 -5.98 11.44 16.18
N GLY A 21 -6.77 12.12 15.33
CA GLY A 21 -6.38 12.45 13.97
C GLY A 21 -5.13 13.33 13.90
N SER A 22 -5.04 14.34 14.78
CA SER A 22 -3.85 15.20 14.87
C SER A 22 -2.61 14.40 15.27
N LEU A 23 -2.73 13.47 16.21
CA LEU A 23 -1.64 12.61 16.65
C LEU A 23 -1.16 11.67 15.53
N VAL A 24 -2.09 11.10 14.76
CA VAL A 24 -1.77 10.23 13.61
C VAL A 24 -1.13 11.01 12.46
N LEU A 25 -1.61 12.23 12.20
CA LEU A 25 -1.07 13.07 11.12
C LEU A 25 0.24 13.78 11.50
N PHE A 26 0.55 13.89 12.79
CA PHE A 26 1.74 14.60 13.27
C PHE A 26 3.06 14.14 12.63
N PRO A 27 3.37 12.84 12.53
CA PRO A 27 4.58 12.38 11.86
C PRO A 27 4.65 12.78 10.39
N LEU A 28 3.51 12.78 9.68
CA LEU A 28 3.44 13.22 8.29
C LEU A 28 3.75 14.72 8.15
N VAL A 29 3.18 15.53 9.04
CA VAL A 29 3.45 16.98 9.08
C VAL A 29 4.93 17.25 9.33
N VAL A 30 5.54 16.53 10.30
CA VAL A 30 6.98 16.62 10.59
C VAL A 30 7.82 16.22 9.37
N THR A 31 7.44 15.14 8.67
CA THR A 31 8.14 14.67 7.46
C THR A 31 8.07 15.73 6.35
N VAL A 32 6.89 16.30 6.11
CA VAL A 32 6.71 17.35 5.10
C VAL A 32 7.47 18.62 5.50
N ALA A 33 7.38 19.06 6.76
CA ALA A 33 8.12 20.23 7.24
C ALA A 33 9.64 20.02 7.13
N GLY A 34 10.12 18.85 7.56
CA GLY A 34 11.54 18.47 7.51
C GLY A 34 12.09 18.38 6.07
N SER A 35 11.27 18.05 5.08
CA SER A 35 11.69 17.96 3.68
C SER A 35 12.08 19.33 3.07
N PHE A 36 11.63 20.41 3.66
CA PHE A 36 11.98 21.78 3.26
C PHE A 36 13.08 22.40 4.13
N MET A 37 13.70 21.64 5.04
CA MET A 37 14.81 22.10 5.88
C MET A 37 16.15 21.75 5.25
N THR A 38 17.17 22.59 5.55
CA THR A 38 18.56 22.27 5.22
C THR A 38 19.10 21.20 6.15
N GLU A 39 20.12 20.44 5.72
CA GLU A 39 20.80 19.45 6.57
C GLU A 39 21.29 20.04 7.88
N GLN A 40 21.83 21.28 7.83
CA GLN A 40 22.29 21.99 9.02
C GLN A 40 21.14 22.29 10.00
N ALA A 41 20.00 22.74 9.50
CA ALA A 41 18.83 23.03 10.34
C ALA A 41 18.32 21.76 11.03
N ILE A 42 18.33 20.63 10.31
CA ILE A 42 17.94 19.34 10.87
C ILE A 42 18.94 18.84 11.93
N LEU A 43 20.24 18.90 11.67
CA LEU A 43 21.26 18.53 12.64
C LEU A 43 21.20 19.38 13.91
N LEU A 44 20.92 20.67 13.78
CA LEU A 44 20.80 21.57 14.93
C LEU A 44 19.58 21.29 15.78
N ASN A 45 18.45 20.94 15.17
CA ASN A 45 17.17 20.83 15.86
C ASN A 45 16.77 19.39 16.23
N TYR A 46 17.10 18.42 15.37
CA TYR A 46 16.67 17.01 15.54
C TYR A 46 17.78 16.10 16.09
N SER A 47 19.04 16.55 16.14
CA SER A 47 20.10 15.75 16.73
C SER A 47 20.10 15.88 18.26
N SER A 48 20.01 14.74 18.94
CA SER A 48 20.19 14.64 20.39
C SER A 48 21.68 14.59 20.80
N ARG A 49 22.60 14.52 19.83
CA ARG A 49 24.04 14.48 20.14
C ARG A 49 24.51 15.86 20.58
N ILE A 50 25.13 15.90 21.77
CA ILE A 50 25.80 17.09 22.28
C ILE A 50 27.02 17.34 21.42
N THR A 51 27.11 18.50 20.79
CA THR A 51 28.26 18.90 20.00
C THR A 51 29.33 19.57 20.89
N THR A 52 30.55 19.70 20.36
CA THR A 52 31.61 20.47 21.06
C THR A 52 31.23 21.92 21.28
N PHE A 53 30.38 22.49 20.43
CA PHE A 53 29.83 23.82 20.60
C PHE A 53 28.85 23.89 21.76
N ASP A 54 27.98 22.89 21.91
CA ASP A 54 27.01 22.80 23.02
C ASP A 54 27.74 22.69 24.37
N LEU A 55 28.81 21.87 24.41
CA LEU A 55 29.67 21.75 25.59
C LEU A 55 30.40 23.09 25.94
N ALA A 56 30.88 23.82 24.93
CA ALA A 56 31.50 25.11 25.10
C ALA A 56 30.49 26.19 25.61
N ALA A 57 29.21 26.00 25.27
CA ALA A 57 28.11 26.84 25.79
C ALA A 57 27.60 26.39 27.18
N GLY A 58 28.19 25.36 27.77
CA GLY A 58 27.80 24.83 29.10
C GLY A 58 26.52 24.00 29.09
N LEU A 59 26.05 23.55 27.91
CA LEU A 59 24.87 22.71 27.79
C LEU A 59 25.25 21.24 28.02
N THR A 60 24.69 20.64 29.07
CA THR A 60 24.88 19.22 29.41
C THR A 60 23.77 18.34 28.87
N GLU A 61 22.64 18.92 28.46
CA GLU A 61 21.50 18.24 27.88
C GLU A 61 21.01 18.96 26.63
N LYS A 62 20.70 18.21 25.59
CA LYS A 62 20.14 18.75 24.37
C LYS A 62 18.79 18.08 24.07
N PHE A 63 17.75 18.90 24.03
CA PHE A 63 16.41 18.47 23.67
C PHE A 63 16.19 18.60 22.15
N ILE A 64 15.50 17.61 21.57
CA ILE A 64 15.06 17.65 20.18
C ILE A 64 14.00 18.75 20.07
N LYS A 65 14.25 19.75 19.20
CA LYS A 65 13.28 20.78 18.87
C LYS A 65 12.57 20.42 17.56
N ILE A 66 11.30 20.03 17.66
CA ILE A 66 10.49 19.74 16.49
C ILE A 66 10.02 21.08 15.89
N LEU A 67 10.60 21.46 14.77
CA LEU A 67 10.21 22.63 13.99
C LEU A 67 9.15 22.20 12.96
N LEU A 68 7.95 22.75 13.09
CA LEU A 68 6.88 22.55 12.12
C LEU A 68 6.93 23.57 10.97
N ILE A 69 7.63 24.67 11.16
CA ILE A 69 7.85 25.72 10.15
C ILE A 69 9.35 25.70 9.83
N PRO A 70 9.75 25.36 8.59
CA PRO A 70 11.15 25.36 8.18
C PRO A 70 11.74 26.79 8.22
N ASP A 71 12.94 26.91 8.80
CA ASP A 71 13.70 28.17 8.77
C ASP A 71 15.20 27.86 8.71
N PRO A 72 15.88 28.14 7.58
CA PRO A 72 15.34 28.63 6.31
C PRO A 72 14.60 27.54 5.50
N VAL A 73 13.64 27.95 4.67
CA VAL A 73 13.01 27.07 3.68
C VAL A 73 13.97 26.81 2.54
N SER A 74 14.22 25.55 2.20
CA SER A 74 15.11 25.15 1.11
C SER A 74 14.51 24.00 0.28
N LEU A 75 14.73 24.04 -1.02
CA LEU A 75 14.42 22.95 -1.96
C LEU A 75 15.67 22.13 -2.32
N GLU A 76 16.80 22.40 -1.70
CA GLU A 76 18.08 21.73 -1.96
C GLU A 76 17.99 20.22 -1.88
N GLN A 77 17.26 19.71 -0.88
CA GLN A 77 17.10 18.25 -0.68
C GLN A 77 16.29 17.60 -1.81
N TYR A 78 15.28 18.30 -2.34
CA TYR A 78 14.54 17.83 -3.51
C TYR A 78 15.40 17.83 -4.78
N ALA A 79 16.23 18.86 -4.97
CA ALA A 79 17.17 18.91 -6.08
C ALA A 79 18.21 17.78 -5.95
N GLU A 80 18.71 17.53 -4.74
CA GLU A 80 19.64 16.45 -4.48
C GLU A 80 19.02 15.06 -4.80
N VAL A 81 17.80 14.79 -4.33
CA VAL A 81 17.09 13.53 -4.58
C VAL A 81 16.74 13.32 -6.05
N LEU A 82 16.20 14.36 -6.72
CA LEU A 82 15.60 14.18 -8.04
C LEU A 82 16.57 14.45 -9.19
N ILE A 83 17.62 15.26 -8.97
CA ILE A 83 18.54 15.72 -10.03
C ILE A 83 19.93 15.14 -9.82
N ASN A 84 20.49 15.27 -8.60
CA ASN A 84 21.89 14.91 -8.33
C ASN A 84 22.08 13.42 -8.03
N GLN A 85 20.99 12.69 -7.70
CA GLN A 85 21.02 11.25 -7.45
C GLN A 85 20.20 10.47 -8.47
N PRO A 86 20.72 10.19 -9.69
CA PRO A 86 19.98 9.42 -10.71
C PRO A 86 19.55 8.04 -10.24
N SER A 87 20.28 7.44 -9.29
CA SER A 87 19.93 6.15 -8.67
C SER A 87 18.57 6.18 -8.01
N PHE A 88 18.16 7.29 -7.38
CA PHE A 88 16.84 7.42 -6.76
C PHE A 88 15.70 7.21 -7.77
N LEU A 89 15.78 7.85 -8.94
CA LEU A 89 14.78 7.67 -10.00
C LEU A 89 14.76 6.23 -10.53
N VAL A 90 15.93 5.60 -10.66
CA VAL A 90 16.00 4.17 -11.06
C VAL A 90 15.25 3.29 -10.07
N LEU A 91 15.47 3.48 -8.76
CA LEU A 91 14.80 2.72 -7.70
C LEU A 91 13.29 3.01 -7.65
N LEU A 92 12.89 4.26 -7.90
CA LEU A 92 11.48 4.64 -8.05
C LEU A 92 10.81 3.90 -9.22
N PHE A 93 11.48 3.86 -10.38
CA PHE A 93 11.00 3.10 -11.53
C PHE A 93 10.98 1.59 -11.27
N ASN A 94 11.92 1.06 -10.48
CA ASN A 94 11.89 -0.35 -10.07
C ASN A 94 10.67 -0.66 -9.20
N SER A 95 10.31 0.23 -8.26
CA SER A 95 9.07 0.11 -7.51
C SER A 95 7.85 0.03 -8.44
N LEU A 96 7.77 0.88 -9.47
CA LEU A 96 6.69 0.84 -10.46
C LEU A 96 6.68 -0.44 -11.29
N LYS A 97 7.87 -0.95 -11.70
CA LYS A 97 8.01 -2.21 -12.46
C LYS A 97 7.52 -3.43 -11.68
N ILE A 98 7.57 -3.39 -10.36
CA ILE A 98 7.02 -4.44 -9.50
C ILE A 98 5.53 -4.20 -9.26
N THR A 99 5.18 -3.02 -8.78
CA THR A 99 3.84 -2.70 -8.28
C THR A 99 2.77 -2.72 -9.36
N LEU A 100 3.02 -2.11 -10.53
CA LEU A 100 2.00 -2.04 -11.57
C LEU A 100 1.64 -3.41 -12.17
N PRO A 101 2.60 -4.28 -12.57
CA PRO A 101 2.26 -5.60 -13.07
C PRO A 101 1.52 -6.46 -12.03
N VAL A 102 1.92 -6.38 -10.74
CA VAL A 102 1.22 -7.08 -9.68
C VAL A 102 -0.21 -6.57 -9.53
N THR A 103 -0.41 -5.25 -9.46
CA THR A 103 -1.73 -4.65 -9.28
C THR A 103 -2.70 -5.03 -10.40
N PHE A 104 -2.29 -4.86 -11.66
CA PHE A 104 -3.15 -5.19 -12.80
C PHE A 104 -3.32 -6.69 -12.99
N GLY A 105 -2.26 -7.46 -12.74
CA GLY A 105 -2.30 -8.92 -12.82
C GLY A 105 -3.19 -9.52 -11.73
N ALA A 106 -3.07 -9.07 -10.48
CA ALA A 106 -3.91 -9.51 -9.37
C ALA A 106 -5.39 -9.13 -9.57
N LEU A 107 -5.65 -7.93 -10.13
CA LEU A 107 -7.01 -7.54 -10.51
C LEU A 107 -7.59 -8.48 -11.56
N ALA A 108 -6.87 -8.73 -12.65
CA ALA A 108 -7.32 -9.59 -13.73
C ALA A 108 -7.53 -11.04 -13.27
N ALA A 109 -6.52 -11.62 -12.60
CA ALA A 109 -6.60 -12.98 -12.06
C ALA A 109 -7.69 -13.08 -11.00
N GLY A 110 -7.82 -12.07 -10.12
CA GLY A 110 -8.83 -12.01 -9.07
C GLY A 110 -10.25 -12.03 -9.61
N ILE A 111 -10.56 -11.18 -10.60
CA ILE A 111 -11.89 -11.10 -11.21
C ILE A 111 -12.21 -12.39 -11.97
N LEU A 112 -11.29 -12.92 -12.79
CA LEU A 112 -11.53 -14.13 -13.58
C LEU A 112 -11.75 -15.36 -12.66
N THR A 113 -10.93 -15.50 -11.63
CA THR A 113 -11.05 -16.61 -10.68
C THR A 113 -12.33 -16.49 -9.85
N ALA A 114 -12.66 -15.28 -9.38
CA ALA A 114 -13.91 -15.03 -8.65
C ALA A 114 -15.14 -15.31 -9.49
N TYR A 115 -15.10 -14.96 -10.78
CA TYR A 115 -16.15 -15.27 -11.75
C TYR A 115 -16.38 -16.79 -11.85
N GLY A 116 -15.30 -17.57 -11.99
CA GLY A 116 -15.39 -19.03 -11.99
C GLY A 116 -15.98 -19.60 -10.70
N PHE A 117 -15.55 -19.10 -9.54
CA PHE A 117 -16.11 -19.52 -8.25
C PHE A 117 -17.55 -19.08 -8.01
N THR A 118 -18.05 -18.05 -8.67
CA THR A 118 -19.41 -17.56 -8.48
C THR A 118 -20.39 -18.24 -9.40
N LEU A 119 -20.16 -18.25 -10.72
CA LEU A 119 -21.15 -18.66 -11.71
C LEU A 119 -21.10 -20.14 -12.10
N TRP A 120 -19.94 -20.80 -12.01
CA TRP A 120 -19.85 -22.20 -12.37
C TRP A 120 -20.39 -23.09 -11.25
N LYS A 121 -21.36 -23.95 -11.61
CA LYS A 121 -21.98 -24.92 -10.70
C LYS A 121 -21.17 -26.22 -10.69
N TRP A 122 -20.27 -26.39 -9.72
CA TRP A 122 -19.52 -27.63 -9.50
C TRP A 122 -19.48 -28.02 -8.03
N LYS A 123 -19.45 -29.33 -7.77
CA LYS A 123 -19.72 -29.94 -6.45
C LYS A 123 -18.76 -29.46 -5.34
N TYR A 124 -17.51 -29.19 -5.68
CA TYR A 124 -16.46 -28.93 -4.67
C TYR A 124 -16.04 -27.45 -4.60
N LYS A 125 -16.71 -26.55 -5.31
CA LYS A 125 -16.30 -25.13 -5.37
C LYS A 125 -16.15 -24.46 -4.00
N GLU A 126 -17.08 -24.69 -3.08
CA GLU A 126 -17.03 -24.06 -1.76
C GLU A 126 -15.87 -24.62 -0.92
N ARG A 127 -15.57 -25.91 -1.03
CA ARG A 127 -14.43 -26.52 -0.33
C ARG A 127 -13.10 -26.00 -0.85
N ILE A 128 -12.94 -25.89 -2.17
CA ILE A 128 -11.72 -25.35 -2.77
C ILE A 128 -11.58 -23.86 -2.44
N PHE A 129 -12.67 -23.12 -2.44
CA PHE A 129 -12.64 -21.72 -2.00
C PHE A 129 -12.26 -21.59 -0.52
N LEU A 130 -12.70 -22.49 0.34
CA LEU A 130 -12.28 -22.52 1.74
C LEU A 130 -10.76 -22.74 1.87
N VAL A 131 -10.19 -23.69 1.11
CA VAL A 131 -8.73 -23.90 1.06
C VAL A 131 -8.03 -22.61 0.59
N TYR A 132 -8.59 -21.94 -0.40
CA TYR A 132 -8.06 -20.68 -0.91
C TYR A 132 -8.03 -19.57 0.17
N ILE A 133 -9.08 -19.49 0.99
CA ILE A 133 -9.11 -18.58 2.16
C ILE A 133 -8.05 -18.96 3.19
N VAL A 134 -7.89 -20.25 3.49
CA VAL A 134 -6.87 -20.72 4.44
C VAL A 134 -5.47 -20.32 3.98
N VAL A 135 -5.17 -20.47 2.68
CA VAL A 135 -3.89 -20.02 2.10
C VAL A 135 -3.72 -18.50 2.25
N MET A 136 -4.79 -17.72 2.07
CA MET A 136 -4.76 -16.27 2.26
C MET A 136 -4.36 -15.84 3.68
N LEU A 137 -4.70 -16.67 4.69
CA LEU A 137 -4.39 -16.38 6.09
C LEU A 137 -2.96 -16.77 6.48
N MET A 138 -2.20 -17.41 5.58
CA MET A 138 -0.80 -17.75 5.88
C MET A 138 0.05 -16.47 5.93
N PRO A 139 0.88 -16.29 6.97
CA PRO A 139 1.78 -15.14 7.04
C PRO A 139 2.82 -15.21 5.92
N LEU A 140 3.19 -14.05 5.38
CA LEU A 140 4.18 -13.95 4.31
C LEU A 140 5.48 -14.71 4.62
N GLN A 141 5.96 -14.60 5.86
CA GLN A 141 7.19 -15.25 6.32
C GLN A 141 7.15 -16.78 6.18
N ALA A 142 5.98 -17.40 6.34
CA ALA A 142 5.83 -18.85 6.19
C ALA A 142 5.92 -19.32 4.73
N VAL A 143 5.56 -18.44 3.77
CA VAL A 143 5.54 -18.76 2.35
C VAL A 143 6.80 -18.28 1.59
N LEU A 144 7.65 -17.46 2.22
CA LEU A 144 8.85 -16.91 1.57
C LEU A 144 9.82 -18.01 1.12
N VAL A 145 10.14 -18.97 2.00
CA VAL A 145 11.07 -20.06 1.68
C VAL A 145 10.52 -20.98 0.58
N PRO A 146 9.28 -21.47 0.66
CA PRO A 146 8.66 -22.19 -0.47
C PRO A 146 8.68 -21.41 -1.78
N ASN A 147 8.35 -20.11 -1.75
CA ASN A 147 8.39 -19.27 -2.95
C ASN A 147 9.80 -19.15 -3.52
N TYR A 148 10.82 -19.01 -2.67
CA TYR A 148 12.21 -18.98 -3.11
C TYR A 148 12.62 -20.29 -3.80
N ILE A 149 12.29 -21.43 -3.22
CA ILE A 149 12.59 -22.75 -3.81
C ILE A 149 11.92 -22.89 -5.18
N ILE A 150 10.67 -22.51 -5.30
CA ILE A 150 9.94 -22.57 -6.58
C ILE A 150 10.55 -21.59 -7.60
N ALA A 151 10.88 -20.37 -7.19
CA ALA A 151 11.54 -19.39 -8.04
C ALA A 151 12.90 -19.91 -8.56
N ALA A 152 13.68 -20.57 -7.69
CA ALA A 152 14.96 -21.19 -8.05
C ALA A 152 14.79 -22.36 -9.05
N ILE A 153 13.77 -23.20 -8.87
CA ILE A 153 13.45 -24.28 -9.83
C ILE A 153 13.13 -23.72 -11.22
N PHE A 154 12.46 -22.56 -11.29
CA PHE A 154 12.15 -21.89 -12.56
C PHE A 154 13.28 -20.96 -13.05
N GLY A 155 14.37 -20.77 -12.29
CA GLY A 155 15.49 -19.90 -12.64
C GLY A 155 15.13 -18.41 -12.67
N ILE A 156 14.13 -17.99 -11.85
CA ILE A 156 13.65 -16.60 -11.78
C ILE A 156 13.93 -15.95 -10.42
N GLU A 157 14.66 -16.62 -9.51
CA GLU A 157 14.90 -16.21 -8.10
C GLU A 157 15.60 -14.85 -7.96
N LYS A 158 16.31 -14.40 -9.00
CA LYS A 158 17.04 -13.12 -9.01
C LYS A 158 16.38 -12.06 -9.89
N SER A 159 15.07 -12.12 -10.02
CA SER A 159 14.34 -11.25 -10.93
C SER A 159 13.05 -10.72 -10.30
N TYR A 160 12.49 -9.66 -10.87
CA TYR A 160 11.18 -9.14 -10.48
C TYR A 160 10.07 -10.20 -10.58
N LEU A 161 10.21 -11.19 -11.46
CA LEU A 161 9.20 -12.24 -11.65
C LEU A 161 9.01 -13.08 -10.38
N ALA A 162 10.05 -13.25 -9.56
CA ALA A 162 9.94 -13.95 -8.28
C ALA A 162 9.01 -13.23 -7.28
N ILE A 163 8.83 -11.93 -7.42
CA ILE A 163 7.89 -11.12 -6.62
C ILE A 163 6.55 -10.98 -7.34
N ILE A 164 6.59 -10.70 -8.66
CA ILE A 164 5.40 -10.38 -9.46
C ILE A 164 4.47 -11.60 -9.57
N LEU A 165 5.01 -12.79 -9.87
CA LEU A 165 4.14 -13.96 -10.11
C LEU A 165 3.35 -14.38 -8.87
N PRO A 166 3.95 -14.55 -7.67
CA PRO A 166 3.17 -14.82 -6.46
C PRO A 166 2.15 -13.72 -6.17
N GLY A 167 2.51 -12.45 -6.41
CA GLY A 167 1.63 -11.30 -6.21
C GLY A 167 0.40 -11.29 -7.10
N ILE A 168 0.56 -11.64 -8.38
CA ILE A 168 -0.56 -11.75 -9.33
C ILE A 168 -1.59 -12.79 -8.88
N PHE A 169 -1.13 -13.89 -8.32
CA PHE A 169 -2.01 -14.98 -7.86
C PHE A 169 -2.42 -14.86 -6.38
N SER A 170 -2.31 -13.66 -5.80
CA SER A 170 -2.76 -13.38 -4.43
C SER A 170 -4.23 -13.73 -4.23
N PRO A 171 -4.57 -14.52 -3.18
CA PRO A 171 -5.95 -14.89 -2.89
C PRO A 171 -6.87 -13.72 -2.51
N PHE A 172 -6.31 -12.63 -2.03
CA PHE A 172 -7.06 -11.48 -1.52
C PHE A 172 -7.98 -10.85 -2.57
N GLY A 173 -7.46 -10.60 -3.79
CA GLY A 173 -8.25 -10.06 -4.89
C GLY A 173 -9.42 -10.96 -5.30
N VAL A 174 -9.20 -12.28 -5.30
CA VAL A 174 -10.24 -13.29 -5.57
C VAL A 174 -11.32 -13.26 -4.50
N PHE A 175 -10.92 -13.17 -3.22
CA PHE A 175 -11.84 -13.12 -2.09
C PHE A 175 -12.77 -11.90 -2.20
N LEU A 176 -12.20 -10.69 -2.34
CA LEU A 176 -12.98 -9.46 -2.45
C LEU A 176 -13.92 -9.47 -3.66
N ALA A 177 -13.41 -9.84 -4.84
CA ALA A 177 -14.21 -9.89 -6.05
C ALA A 177 -15.37 -10.89 -5.91
N ARG A 178 -15.13 -12.09 -5.35
CA ARG A 178 -16.17 -13.10 -5.15
C ARG A 178 -17.24 -12.65 -4.17
N GLN A 179 -16.86 -12.01 -3.04
CA GLN A 179 -17.84 -11.52 -2.07
C GLN A 179 -18.77 -10.47 -2.71
N SER A 180 -18.20 -9.56 -3.49
CA SER A 180 -18.98 -8.55 -4.19
C SER A 180 -19.85 -9.15 -5.29
N MET A 181 -19.35 -10.14 -6.05
CA MET A 181 -20.15 -10.84 -7.05
C MET A 181 -21.33 -11.60 -6.44
N LYS A 182 -21.17 -12.20 -5.26
CA LYS A 182 -22.24 -12.87 -4.53
C LYS A 182 -23.36 -11.94 -4.05
N ALA A 183 -23.09 -10.66 -3.90
CA ALA A 183 -24.07 -9.66 -3.54
C ALA A 183 -25.00 -9.27 -4.72
N ILE A 184 -24.62 -9.64 -5.96
CA ILE A 184 -25.41 -9.37 -7.16
C ILE A 184 -26.47 -10.46 -7.31
N PRO A 185 -27.78 -10.12 -7.44
CA PRO A 185 -28.84 -11.10 -7.60
C PRO A 185 -28.66 -11.97 -8.87
N ASP A 186 -28.89 -13.29 -8.71
CA ASP A 186 -28.78 -14.26 -9.81
C ASP A 186 -29.68 -13.93 -11.02
N ALA A 187 -30.80 -13.22 -10.78
CA ALA A 187 -31.74 -12.79 -11.81
C ALA A 187 -31.08 -11.98 -12.95
N TYR A 188 -30.02 -11.19 -12.65
CA TYR A 188 -29.27 -10.47 -13.69
C TYR A 188 -28.56 -11.41 -14.66
N PHE A 189 -28.01 -12.51 -14.13
CA PHE A 189 -27.29 -13.49 -14.94
C PHE A 189 -28.24 -14.40 -15.72
N GLU A 190 -29.38 -14.73 -15.13
CA GLU A 190 -30.40 -15.54 -15.76
C GLU A 190 -31.07 -14.79 -16.94
N ALA A 191 -31.45 -13.52 -16.73
CA ALA A 191 -31.98 -12.66 -17.78
C ALA A 191 -30.99 -12.53 -18.95
N ALA A 192 -29.72 -12.23 -18.68
CA ALA A 192 -28.72 -12.11 -19.71
C ALA A 192 -28.52 -13.42 -20.52
N LYS A 193 -28.61 -14.58 -19.86
CA LYS A 193 -28.53 -15.87 -20.56
C LYS A 193 -29.76 -16.16 -21.42
N ILE A 194 -30.95 -15.74 -20.99
CA ILE A 194 -32.17 -15.84 -21.80
C ILE A 194 -32.03 -14.98 -23.05
N ASP A 195 -31.42 -13.79 -22.94
CA ASP A 195 -31.13 -12.89 -24.04
C ASP A 195 -29.97 -13.40 -24.95
N GLY A 196 -29.42 -14.58 -24.67
CA GLY A 196 -28.33 -15.19 -25.46
C GLY A 196 -26.93 -14.66 -25.16
N ALA A 197 -26.72 -13.91 -24.07
CA ALA A 197 -25.41 -13.40 -23.72
C ALA A 197 -24.42 -14.51 -23.35
N GLY A 198 -23.24 -14.50 -23.99
CA GLY A 198 -22.14 -15.40 -23.67
C GLY A 198 -21.43 -15.02 -22.35
N ASN A 199 -20.66 -15.95 -21.79
CA ASN A 199 -19.97 -15.75 -20.49
C ASN A 199 -19.06 -14.51 -20.47
N TRP A 200 -18.33 -14.23 -21.54
CA TRP A 200 -17.47 -13.04 -21.63
C TRP A 200 -18.29 -11.74 -21.68
N TYR A 201 -19.44 -11.76 -22.35
CA TYR A 201 -20.35 -10.61 -22.37
C TYR A 201 -20.89 -10.32 -20.97
N ILE A 202 -21.33 -11.36 -20.24
CA ILE A 202 -21.78 -11.24 -18.85
C ILE A 202 -20.67 -10.67 -17.96
N LEU A 203 -19.43 -11.18 -18.09
CA LEU A 203 -18.30 -10.71 -17.30
C LEU A 203 -18.00 -9.24 -17.55
N PHE A 204 -17.78 -8.83 -18.81
CA PHE A 204 -17.25 -7.50 -19.09
C PHE A 204 -18.32 -6.41 -19.13
N TYR A 205 -19.53 -6.73 -19.56
CA TYR A 205 -20.58 -5.74 -19.76
C TYR A 205 -21.64 -5.70 -18.64
N ILE A 206 -21.72 -6.76 -17.84
CA ILE A 206 -22.70 -6.80 -16.73
C ILE A 206 -21.97 -6.75 -15.39
N LEU A 207 -21.01 -7.65 -15.14
CA LEU A 207 -20.33 -7.77 -13.84
C LEU A 207 -19.30 -6.66 -13.59
N VAL A 208 -18.33 -6.50 -14.48
CA VAL A 208 -17.23 -5.53 -14.28
C VAL A 208 -17.75 -4.11 -14.01
N PRO A 209 -18.78 -3.59 -14.71
CA PRO A 209 -19.35 -2.29 -14.40
C PRO A 209 -19.97 -2.20 -12.99
N GLN A 210 -20.55 -3.30 -12.48
CA GLN A 210 -21.12 -3.34 -11.14
C GLN A 210 -20.07 -3.49 -10.04
N LEU A 211 -18.87 -3.94 -10.37
CA LEU A 211 -17.76 -4.15 -9.45
C LEU A 211 -16.81 -2.96 -9.35
N LYS A 212 -17.16 -1.77 -9.85
CA LYS A 212 -16.25 -0.61 -9.88
C LYS A 212 -15.60 -0.31 -8.55
N SER A 213 -16.36 -0.28 -7.46
CA SER A 213 -15.84 -0.02 -6.12
C SER A 213 -14.91 -1.14 -5.63
N THR A 214 -15.25 -2.40 -5.92
CA THR A 214 -14.40 -3.55 -5.58
C THR A 214 -13.10 -3.55 -6.39
N ILE A 215 -13.16 -3.20 -7.66
CA ILE A 215 -11.99 -3.04 -8.53
C ILE A 215 -11.07 -1.96 -7.97
N ALA A 216 -11.62 -0.80 -7.60
CA ALA A 216 -10.86 0.26 -6.96
C ALA A 216 -10.20 -0.21 -5.65
N ALA A 217 -10.94 -0.94 -4.80
CA ALA A 217 -10.41 -1.48 -3.55
C ALA A 217 -9.25 -2.48 -3.80
N ILE A 218 -9.42 -3.44 -4.71
CA ILE A 218 -8.36 -4.40 -5.07
C ILE A 218 -7.13 -3.65 -5.59
N CYS A 219 -7.31 -2.73 -6.54
CA CYS A 219 -6.20 -1.95 -7.10
C CYS A 219 -5.46 -1.17 -6.03
N MET A 220 -6.17 -0.45 -5.16
CA MET A 220 -5.54 0.39 -4.14
C MET A 220 -4.79 -0.42 -3.10
N LEU A 221 -5.42 -1.45 -2.55
CA LEU A 221 -4.82 -2.26 -1.50
C LEU A 221 -3.60 -3.02 -2.03
N THR A 222 -3.70 -3.63 -3.22
CA THR A 222 -2.57 -4.31 -3.84
C THR A 222 -1.46 -3.33 -4.23
N PHE A 223 -1.81 -2.14 -4.75
CA PHE A 223 -0.83 -1.11 -5.07
C PHE A 223 -0.04 -0.69 -3.83
N ILE A 224 -0.71 -0.37 -2.72
CA ILE A 224 -0.07 0.06 -1.48
C ILE A 224 0.82 -1.04 -0.90
N GLU A 225 0.34 -2.29 -0.92
CA GLU A 225 1.09 -3.46 -0.45
C GLU A 225 2.40 -3.63 -1.21
N TYR A 226 2.36 -3.67 -2.55
CA TYR A 226 3.54 -3.90 -3.38
C TYR A 226 4.41 -2.65 -3.59
N TRP A 227 3.85 -1.46 -3.40
CA TRP A 227 4.64 -0.23 -3.31
C TRP A 227 5.59 -0.26 -2.12
N ASN A 228 5.14 -0.81 -0.99
CA ASN A 228 5.91 -0.94 0.24
C ASN A 228 6.64 -2.29 0.37
N VAL A 229 6.83 -3.03 -0.72
CA VAL A 229 7.48 -4.34 -0.67
C VAL A 229 8.94 -4.21 -0.22
N VAL A 230 9.30 -4.86 0.89
CA VAL A 230 10.67 -4.89 1.45
C VAL A 230 11.14 -6.34 1.61
N GLU A 231 10.43 -7.15 2.40
CA GLU A 231 10.88 -8.50 2.76
C GLU A 231 11.15 -9.39 1.53
N GLN A 232 10.21 -9.43 0.59
CA GLN A 232 10.37 -10.19 -0.64
C GLN A 232 11.52 -9.64 -1.49
N ALA A 233 11.63 -8.32 -1.61
CA ALA A 233 12.64 -7.71 -2.42
C ALA A 233 14.07 -7.94 -1.86
N VAL A 234 14.24 -7.92 -0.54
CA VAL A 234 15.53 -8.25 0.11
C VAL A 234 15.92 -9.70 -0.13
N ILE A 235 14.96 -10.63 -0.19
CA ILE A 235 15.24 -12.07 -0.35
C ILE A 235 15.48 -12.46 -1.81
N PHE A 236 14.71 -11.85 -2.74
CA PHE A 236 14.74 -12.25 -4.16
C PHE A 236 15.66 -11.41 -5.03
N LEU A 237 16.05 -10.19 -4.61
CA LEU A 237 16.84 -9.28 -5.44
C LEU A 237 18.25 -9.13 -4.85
N ASP A 238 19.23 -9.81 -5.43
CA ASP A 238 20.63 -9.74 -4.99
C ASP A 238 21.37 -8.48 -5.51
N ASP A 239 20.89 -7.88 -6.61
CA ASP A 239 21.49 -6.69 -7.22
C ASP A 239 20.79 -5.42 -6.72
N TYR A 240 21.56 -4.54 -6.06
CA TYR A 240 21.08 -3.24 -5.58
C TYR A 240 20.44 -2.37 -6.68
N ARG A 241 20.81 -2.59 -7.96
CA ARG A 241 20.24 -1.87 -9.10
C ARG A 241 18.79 -2.27 -9.41
N LEU A 242 18.37 -3.44 -8.93
CA LEU A 242 17.02 -3.97 -9.08
C LEU A 242 16.15 -3.67 -7.85
N GLU A 243 16.74 -3.20 -6.76
CA GLU A 243 15.98 -2.93 -5.53
C GLU A 243 14.89 -1.87 -5.76
N PRO A 244 13.73 -2.01 -5.13
CA PRO A 244 12.71 -0.97 -5.08
C PRO A 244 13.10 0.15 -4.11
N LEU A 245 12.48 1.32 -4.27
CA LEU A 245 12.75 2.50 -3.45
C LEU A 245 12.46 2.28 -1.96
N SER A 246 11.54 1.39 -1.61
CA SER A 246 11.21 1.01 -0.23
C SER A 246 12.43 0.48 0.55
N ILE A 247 13.29 -0.31 -0.08
CA ILE A 247 14.54 -0.80 0.52
C ILE A 247 15.54 0.36 0.72
N TYR A 248 15.70 1.21 -0.28
CA TYR A 248 16.61 2.34 -0.19
C TYR A 248 16.27 3.25 1.00
N LEU A 249 14.98 3.60 1.16
CA LEU A 249 14.52 4.43 2.26
C LEU A 249 14.78 3.77 3.62
N SER A 250 14.64 2.46 3.73
CA SER A 250 14.91 1.74 4.99
C SER A 250 16.41 1.76 5.39
N ARG A 251 17.31 1.90 4.42
CA ARG A 251 18.77 1.94 4.65
C ARG A 251 19.33 3.34 4.83
N LEU A 252 18.62 4.38 4.38
CA LEU A 252 19.08 5.78 4.48
C LEU A 252 19.17 6.30 5.92
N ALA A 253 18.72 5.55 6.92
CA ALA A 253 18.65 5.97 8.32
C ALA A 253 20.00 6.44 8.93
N ASP A 254 21.14 6.19 8.27
CA ASP A 254 22.47 6.47 8.79
C ASP A 254 23.14 7.71 8.17
N GLY A 255 22.62 8.92 8.44
CA GLY A 255 23.47 10.11 8.33
C GLY A 255 23.04 11.28 7.43
N LYS A 256 21.97 11.17 6.63
CA LYS A 256 21.44 12.29 5.82
C LYS A 256 19.93 12.48 6.06
N THR A 257 19.58 12.93 7.24
CA THR A 257 18.18 13.00 7.71
C THR A 257 17.30 13.93 6.85
N ALA A 258 17.84 15.06 6.39
CA ALA A 258 17.12 15.97 5.50
C ALA A 258 16.75 15.30 4.16
N LEU A 259 17.70 14.56 3.61
CA LEU A 259 17.50 13.82 2.35
C LEU A 259 16.41 12.75 2.51
N ILE A 260 16.36 12.08 3.66
CA ILE A 260 15.32 11.07 3.97
C ILE A 260 13.94 11.72 3.97
N PHE A 261 13.77 12.90 4.58
CA PHE A 261 12.48 13.59 4.58
C PHE A 261 12.01 13.93 3.17
N ALA A 262 12.88 14.49 2.32
CA ALA A 262 12.54 14.81 0.93
C ALA A 262 12.25 13.54 0.11
N ALA A 263 13.09 12.51 0.23
CA ALA A 263 12.88 11.23 -0.44
C ALA A 263 11.57 10.55 -0.01
N SER A 264 11.23 10.61 1.28
CA SER A 264 9.98 10.09 1.82
C SER A 264 8.76 10.85 1.29
N CYS A 265 8.84 12.18 1.13
CA CYS A 265 7.77 12.97 0.54
C CYS A 265 7.51 12.56 -0.92
N VAL A 266 8.57 12.39 -1.72
CA VAL A 266 8.45 11.93 -3.11
C VAL A 266 7.87 10.51 -3.15
N TYR A 267 8.33 9.63 -2.27
CA TYR A 267 7.84 8.25 -2.18
C TYR A 267 6.36 8.17 -1.79
N MET A 268 5.92 8.96 -0.81
CA MET A 268 4.54 8.99 -0.33
C MET A 268 3.57 9.63 -1.34
N PHE A 269 4.06 10.47 -2.25
CA PHE A 269 3.19 11.23 -3.16
C PHE A 269 2.27 10.32 -3.98
N LEU A 270 2.79 9.28 -4.60
CA LEU A 270 1.99 8.37 -5.44
C LEU A 270 0.92 7.58 -4.66
N PRO A 271 1.24 6.88 -3.55
CA PRO A 271 0.22 6.20 -2.75
C PRO A 271 -0.85 7.15 -2.20
N VAL A 272 -0.45 8.30 -1.68
CA VAL A 272 -1.38 9.29 -1.11
C VAL A 272 -2.30 9.84 -2.20
N TRP A 273 -1.74 10.25 -3.35
CA TRP A 273 -2.53 10.71 -4.49
C TRP A 273 -3.52 9.66 -4.97
N PHE A 274 -3.08 8.40 -5.07
CA PHE A 274 -3.91 7.28 -5.51
C PHE A 274 -5.04 7.01 -4.51
N LEU A 275 -4.74 7.00 -3.20
CA LEU A 275 -5.71 6.83 -2.13
C LEU A 275 -6.77 7.96 -2.13
N LEU A 276 -6.33 9.23 -2.20
CA LEU A 276 -7.23 10.37 -2.20
C LEU A 276 -8.15 10.40 -3.43
N SER A 277 -7.61 9.95 -4.58
CA SER A 277 -8.38 9.90 -5.83
C SER A 277 -9.52 8.86 -5.80
N GLY A 278 -9.35 7.77 -5.05
CA GLY A 278 -10.31 6.65 -5.05
C GLY A 278 -10.90 6.30 -3.69
N GLN A 279 -10.73 7.13 -2.64
CA GLN A 279 -11.17 6.78 -1.28
C GLN A 279 -12.64 6.42 -1.19
N ARG A 280 -13.54 7.12 -1.93
CA ARG A 280 -14.98 6.84 -1.92
C ARG A 280 -15.31 5.45 -2.48
N ASP A 281 -14.59 5.03 -3.51
CA ASP A 281 -14.78 3.73 -4.12
C ASP A 281 -14.15 2.63 -3.26
N LEU A 282 -13.04 2.91 -2.58
CA LEU A 282 -12.43 2.02 -1.60
C LEU A 282 -13.40 1.72 -0.44
N GLU A 283 -13.97 2.74 0.19
CA GLU A 283 -14.94 2.60 1.28
C GLU A 283 -16.13 1.73 0.86
N LYS A 284 -16.75 2.04 -0.28
CA LYS A 284 -17.86 1.24 -0.83
C LYS A 284 -17.46 -0.18 -1.17
N GLY A 285 -16.26 -0.39 -1.72
CA GLY A 285 -15.75 -1.70 -2.09
C GLY A 285 -15.55 -2.61 -0.88
N ILE A 286 -15.06 -2.07 0.24
CA ILE A 286 -14.89 -2.79 1.50
C ILE A 286 -16.26 -3.09 2.14
N GLU A 287 -17.18 -2.13 2.16
CA GLU A 287 -18.55 -2.34 2.68
C GLU A 287 -19.28 -3.46 1.94
N LEU A 288 -19.23 -3.47 0.61
CA LEU A 288 -19.87 -4.48 -0.23
C LEU A 288 -19.26 -5.89 -0.04
N SER A 289 -18.00 -5.98 0.35
CA SER A 289 -17.35 -7.27 0.63
C SER A 289 -17.79 -7.92 1.96
N GLY A 290 -18.60 -7.23 2.75
CA GLY A 290 -19.15 -7.75 4.02
C GLY A 290 -18.11 -7.80 5.16
N VAL A 291 -16.97 -7.18 4.99
CA VAL A 291 -15.98 -6.96 6.06
C VAL A 291 -16.50 -5.81 6.91
N LYS A 292 -17.32 -6.16 7.92
CA LYS A 292 -17.79 -5.22 8.95
C LYS A 292 -16.87 -5.30 10.15
#